data_f4f08e26fbb9e48dbf307e5c69ba7d9d
#
_entry.id   f4f08e26fbb9e48dbf307e5c69ba7d9d
#
_cell.length_a   1.000
_cell.length_b   1.000
_cell.length_c   1.000
_cell.angle_alpha   90.00
_cell.angle_beta   90.00
_cell.angle_gamma   90.00
#
_symmetry.space_group_name_H-M   'P 1'
#
loop_
_entity.id
_entity.type
_entity.pdbx_description
1 polymer ?
#
loop_
_entity_poly.entity_id
_entity_poly.type
_entity_poly.pdbx_seq_one_letter_code
_entity_poly.pdbx_strand_id
1 'polypeptide(L)'
;MYYQNIKKFQKMGMGDSDMQFIVRQKNLDELIELYGTPDIKVITGIRRSGKSVLLQEFITYLQSLEEKSNIVMINLQELEFDHLLEYHALHKYILGQYKEGMNNVLLIDEVQMCPQFELAINSIYTKGIYDIYVTGSNAFLLSSDLATLFTGRTMEIKVYPFSFVEYLTYYGITDGYDDAFDQYV
;
A
#
# COMPACT_ATOMS: atom_id res chain seq x y z
N MET A 1 21.16 3.64 -7.91
CA MET A 1 20.90 4.39 -6.65
C MET A 1 19.71 3.79 -5.88
N TYR A 2 18.55 3.55 -6.50
CA TYR A 2 17.35 2.96 -5.92
C TYR A 2 17.58 1.61 -5.20
N TYR A 3 18.18 0.61 -5.86
CA TYR A 3 18.51 -0.70 -5.26
C TYR A 3 19.46 -0.63 -4.07
N GLN A 4 20.33 0.38 -4.02
CA GLN A 4 21.21 0.57 -2.85
C GLN A 4 20.44 1.15 -1.66
N ASN A 5 19.40 1.96 -1.91
CA ASN A 5 18.56 2.51 -0.85
C ASN A 5 17.63 1.45 -0.25
N ILE A 6 17.06 0.54 -1.06
CA ILE A 6 16.31 -0.61 -0.55
C ILE A 6 17.19 -1.52 0.32
N LYS A 7 18.42 -1.84 -0.13
CA LYS A 7 19.37 -2.60 0.70
C LYS A 7 19.77 -1.87 1.99
N LYS A 8 19.79 -0.54 1.97
CA LYS A 8 20.05 0.28 3.15
C LYS A 8 18.84 0.30 4.10
N PHE A 9 17.62 0.29 3.55
CA PHE A 9 16.38 0.19 4.33
C PHE A 9 16.23 -1.19 4.98
N GLN A 10 16.54 -2.25 4.26
CA GLN A 10 16.66 -3.61 4.81
C GLN A 10 17.64 -3.67 5.99
N LYS A 11 18.69 -2.84 5.97
CA LYS A 11 19.68 -2.74 7.05
C LYS A 11 19.27 -1.80 8.21
N MET A 12 18.44 -0.79 7.96
CA MET A 12 18.02 0.19 8.99
C MET A 12 16.80 -0.27 9.81
N GLY A 13 15.99 -1.21 9.26
CA GLY A 13 14.91 -1.90 9.99
C GLY A 13 15.40 -3.02 10.91
N MET A 14 16.70 -3.28 10.94
CA MET A 14 17.34 -4.27 11.81
C MET A 14 17.55 -3.71 13.23
N GLY A 15 16.49 -3.65 14.03
CA GLY A 15 16.62 -3.90 15.44
C GLY A 15 16.63 -5.42 15.63
N ASP A 16 17.72 -5.96 16.04
CA ASP A 16 18.05 -7.32 16.58
C ASP A 16 17.14 -8.54 16.30
N SER A 17 16.34 -8.54 15.24
CA SER A 17 15.65 -9.71 14.70
C SER A 17 15.87 -9.77 13.19
N ASP A 18 16.45 -10.86 12.71
CA ASP A 18 16.75 -11.18 11.30
C ASP A 18 15.49 -11.29 10.41
N MET A 19 14.62 -10.29 10.38
CA MET A 19 13.52 -10.27 9.41
C MET A 19 14.04 -9.82 8.05
N GLN A 20 14.27 -10.79 7.16
CA GLN A 20 14.48 -10.52 5.74
C GLN A 20 13.16 -10.10 5.12
N PHE A 21 13.10 -8.91 4.52
CA PHE A 21 11.96 -8.50 3.70
C PHE A 21 12.21 -8.93 2.26
N ILE A 22 11.19 -9.53 1.63
CA ILE A 22 11.22 -9.81 0.20
C ILE A 22 10.55 -8.64 -0.52
N VAL A 23 11.32 -7.94 -1.35
CA VAL A 23 10.79 -6.90 -2.24
C VAL A 23 9.92 -7.56 -3.31
N ARG A 24 8.67 -7.18 -3.37
CA ARG A 24 7.73 -7.63 -4.41
C ARG A 24 7.84 -6.77 -5.64
N GLN A 25 8.95 -6.94 -6.36
CA GLN A 25 9.34 -6.07 -7.46
C GLN A 25 8.19 -5.84 -8.47
N LYS A 26 7.48 -6.90 -8.86
CA LYS A 26 6.38 -6.79 -9.82
C LYS A 26 5.27 -5.85 -9.33
N ASN A 27 4.81 -6.01 -8.09
CA ASN A 27 3.75 -5.15 -7.54
C ASN A 27 4.24 -3.73 -7.30
N LEU A 28 5.51 -3.56 -6.92
CA LEU A 28 6.12 -2.26 -6.76
C LEU A 28 6.26 -1.54 -8.10
N ASP A 29 6.67 -2.23 -9.16
CA ASP A 29 6.75 -1.67 -10.52
C ASP A 29 5.36 -1.23 -11.01
N GLU A 30 4.30 -2.02 -10.75
CA GLU A 30 2.91 -1.64 -11.04
C GLU A 30 2.51 -0.34 -10.31
N LEU A 31 2.88 -0.16 -9.03
CA LEU A 31 2.62 1.09 -8.28
C LEU A 31 3.37 2.27 -8.88
N ILE A 32 4.63 2.05 -9.28
CA ILE A 32 5.49 3.07 -9.89
C ILE A 32 4.93 3.51 -11.24
N GLU A 33 4.48 2.58 -12.08
CA GLU A 33 3.88 2.88 -13.39
C GLU A 33 2.58 3.69 -13.26
N LEU A 34 1.83 3.47 -12.18
CA LEU A 34 0.58 4.18 -11.91
C LEU A 34 0.78 5.51 -11.16
N TYR A 35 2.00 5.82 -10.72
CA TYR A 35 2.29 7.06 -10.00
C TYR A 35 1.96 8.29 -10.84
N GLY A 36 1.22 9.24 -10.23
CA GLY A 36 0.78 10.46 -10.89
C GLY A 36 -0.37 10.29 -11.89
N THR A 37 -0.90 9.07 -12.09
CA THR A 37 -2.13 8.89 -12.87
C THR A 37 -3.35 9.32 -12.04
N PRO A 38 -4.44 9.80 -12.68
CA PRO A 38 -5.60 10.34 -11.96
C PRO A 38 -6.41 9.28 -11.20
N ASP A 39 -6.24 7.98 -11.54
CA ASP A 39 -7.04 6.92 -10.95
C ASP A 39 -6.71 6.66 -9.49
N ILE A 40 -7.69 6.18 -8.71
CA ILE A 40 -7.47 5.66 -7.36
C ILE A 40 -6.84 4.27 -7.48
N LYS A 41 -5.66 4.07 -6.89
CA LYS A 41 -4.97 2.78 -6.86
C LYS A 41 -5.48 1.96 -5.69
N VAL A 42 -6.13 0.85 -5.99
CA VAL A 42 -6.75 -0.04 -5.02
C VAL A 42 -5.91 -1.31 -4.89
N ILE A 43 -5.21 -1.44 -3.77
CA ILE A 43 -4.34 -2.58 -3.49
C ILE A 43 -5.15 -3.62 -2.74
N THR A 44 -5.46 -4.73 -3.42
CA THR A 44 -6.27 -5.82 -2.88
C THR A 44 -5.41 -7.04 -2.54
N GLY A 45 -5.87 -7.85 -1.62
CA GLY A 45 -5.19 -9.09 -1.24
C GLY A 45 -5.75 -9.63 0.07
N ILE A 46 -5.58 -10.92 0.30
CA ILE A 46 -5.99 -11.53 1.56
C ILE A 46 -5.22 -10.92 2.75
N ARG A 47 -5.72 -11.12 3.95
CA ARG A 47 -5.02 -10.70 5.17
C ARG A 47 -3.62 -11.32 5.20
N ARG A 48 -2.62 -10.54 5.60
CA ARG A 48 -1.19 -10.94 5.66
C ARG A 48 -0.53 -11.22 4.30
N SER A 49 -1.11 -10.80 3.19
CA SER A 49 -0.46 -10.93 1.86
C SER A 49 0.69 -9.94 1.62
N GLY A 50 0.97 -9.01 2.54
CA GLY A 50 2.07 -8.04 2.42
C GLY A 50 1.68 -6.68 1.84
N LYS A 51 0.39 -6.31 1.80
CA LYS A 51 -0.08 -5.00 1.29
C LYS A 51 0.58 -3.81 1.99
N SER A 52 0.60 -3.83 3.34
CA SER A 52 1.21 -2.76 4.13
C SER A 52 2.73 -2.65 3.88
N VAL A 53 3.41 -3.79 3.69
CA VAL A 53 4.84 -3.82 3.34
C VAL A 53 5.06 -3.19 1.97
N LEU A 54 4.23 -3.52 0.98
CA LEU A 54 4.28 -2.93 -0.36
C LEU A 54 4.09 -1.41 -0.32
N LEU A 55 3.17 -0.89 0.52
CA LEU A 55 3.03 0.56 0.72
C LEU A 55 4.30 1.19 1.29
N GLN A 56 4.97 0.55 2.25
CA GLN A 56 6.24 1.04 2.81
C GLN A 56 7.37 1.04 1.77
N GLU A 57 7.45 0.01 0.93
CA GLU A 57 8.39 -0.04 -0.18
C GLU A 57 8.14 1.11 -1.17
N PHE A 58 6.88 1.37 -1.48
CA PHE A 58 6.49 2.47 -2.37
C PHE A 58 6.80 3.84 -1.75
N ILE A 59 6.55 4.05 -0.45
CA ILE A 59 6.96 5.27 0.27
C ILE A 59 8.48 5.48 0.17
N THR A 60 9.25 4.40 0.35
CA THR A 60 10.72 4.47 0.23
C THR A 60 11.16 4.88 -1.18
N TYR A 61 10.47 4.37 -2.21
CA TYR A 61 10.67 4.79 -3.59
C TYR A 61 10.36 6.28 -3.76
N LEU A 62 9.20 6.76 -3.32
CA LEU A 62 8.79 8.17 -3.43
C LEU A 62 9.79 9.11 -2.73
N GLN A 63 10.30 8.71 -1.56
CA GLN A 63 11.33 9.47 -0.83
C GLN A 63 12.69 9.50 -1.54
N SER A 64 12.95 8.57 -2.45
CA SER A 64 14.17 8.54 -3.25
C SER A 64 14.13 9.45 -4.47
N LEU A 65 12.95 9.95 -4.85
CA LEU A 65 12.78 10.88 -5.95
C LEU A 65 13.33 12.27 -5.56
N GLU A 66 13.85 12.99 -6.55
CA GLU A 66 14.31 14.38 -6.34
C GLU A 66 13.15 15.37 -6.15
N GLU A 67 11.95 14.97 -6.54
CA GLU A 67 10.75 15.79 -6.44
C GLU A 67 10.25 15.93 -5.00
N LYS A 68 9.77 17.12 -4.65
CA LYS A 68 9.17 17.37 -3.33
C LYS A 68 7.77 16.76 -3.25
N SER A 69 7.66 15.63 -2.62
CA SER A 69 6.40 14.96 -2.35
C SER A 69 5.94 15.19 -0.90
N ASN A 70 4.65 15.46 -0.73
CA ASN A 70 3.98 15.41 0.55
C ASN A 70 3.30 14.05 0.69
N ILE A 71 3.89 13.15 1.45
CA ILE A 71 3.41 11.78 1.62
C ILE A 71 2.58 11.72 2.90
N VAL A 72 1.30 11.42 2.76
CA VAL A 72 0.34 11.25 3.86
C VAL A 72 0.01 9.76 3.96
N MET A 73 0.53 9.09 5.00
CA MET A 73 0.26 7.68 5.29
C MET A 73 -0.68 7.59 6.49
N ILE A 74 -1.78 6.85 6.35
CA ILE A 74 -2.78 6.59 7.38
C ILE A 74 -2.96 5.07 7.46
N ASN A 75 -2.67 4.47 8.60
CA ASN A 75 -2.98 3.06 8.86
C ASN A 75 -4.14 2.97 9.85
N LEU A 76 -5.33 2.68 9.35
CA LEU A 76 -6.56 2.68 10.16
C LEU A 76 -6.64 1.53 11.18
N GLN A 77 -5.66 0.62 11.22
CA GLN A 77 -5.51 -0.37 12.30
C GLN A 77 -4.71 0.16 13.50
N GLU A 78 -3.98 1.27 13.34
CA GLU A 78 -3.19 1.83 14.42
C GLU A 78 -4.03 2.74 15.32
N LEU A 79 -3.83 2.62 16.63
CA LEU A 79 -4.58 3.43 17.62
C LEU A 79 -4.35 4.93 17.48
N GLU A 80 -3.24 5.33 16.87
CA GLU A 80 -2.97 6.73 16.55
C GLU A 80 -4.06 7.34 15.65
N PHE A 81 -4.65 6.51 14.76
CA PHE A 81 -5.67 6.91 13.80
C PHE A 81 -7.09 6.47 14.19
N ASP A 82 -7.34 6.03 15.43
CA ASP A 82 -8.67 5.59 15.88
C ASP A 82 -9.74 6.69 15.74
N HIS A 83 -9.33 7.94 15.90
CA HIS A 83 -10.16 9.12 15.74
C HIS A 83 -10.57 9.38 14.27
N LEU A 84 -9.98 8.67 13.29
CA LEU A 84 -10.29 8.77 11.85
C LEU A 84 -11.23 7.66 11.36
N LEU A 85 -11.74 6.81 12.24
CA LEU A 85 -12.67 5.72 11.88
C LEU A 85 -14.08 6.23 11.50
N GLU A 86 -14.32 7.53 11.50
CA GLU A 86 -15.51 8.20 11.00
C GLU A 86 -15.15 8.98 9.73
N TYR A 87 -15.91 8.80 8.64
CA TYR A 87 -15.52 9.28 7.32
C TYR A 87 -15.43 10.81 7.21
N HIS A 88 -16.20 11.59 7.98
CA HIS A 88 -16.04 13.04 8.01
C HIS A 88 -14.74 13.45 8.71
N ALA A 89 -14.36 12.76 9.79
CA ALA A 89 -13.09 12.99 10.48
C ALA A 89 -11.92 12.65 9.57
N LEU A 90 -11.97 11.50 8.88
CA LEU A 90 -11.00 11.08 7.88
C LEU A 90 -10.86 12.13 6.76
N HIS A 91 -11.98 12.55 6.16
CA HIS A 91 -12.00 13.57 5.12
C HIS A 91 -11.36 14.89 5.57
N LYS A 92 -11.76 15.39 6.76
CA LYS A 92 -11.23 16.62 7.33
C LYS A 92 -9.73 16.53 7.59
N TYR A 93 -9.26 15.40 8.12
CA TYR A 93 -7.85 15.16 8.37
C TYR A 93 -7.05 15.21 7.08
N ILE A 94 -7.49 14.47 6.04
CA ILE A 94 -6.82 14.43 4.73
C ILE A 94 -6.70 15.84 4.14
N LEU A 95 -7.79 16.64 4.17
CA LEU A 95 -7.75 18.01 3.68
C LEU A 95 -6.77 18.89 4.47
N GLY A 96 -6.62 18.66 5.77
CA GLY A 96 -5.67 19.38 6.62
C GLY A 96 -4.20 19.04 6.35
N GLN A 97 -3.93 17.88 5.72
CA GLN A 97 -2.57 17.46 5.37
C GLN A 97 -2.11 17.96 3.98
N TYR A 98 -3.00 18.52 3.18
CA TYR A 98 -2.68 19.02 1.84
C TYR A 98 -1.63 20.13 1.90
N LYS A 99 -0.66 20.08 0.99
CA LYS A 99 0.37 21.12 0.81
C LYS A 99 0.39 21.63 -0.62
N GLU A 100 0.07 22.88 -0.78
CA GLU A 100 0.09 23.55 -2.09
C GLU A 100 1.50 23.55 -2.69
N GLY A 101 1.58 23.29 -4.01
CA GLY A 101 2.85 23.27 -4.75
C GLY A 101 3.72 22.03 -4.52
N MET A 102 3.18 20.99 -3.87
CA MET A 102 3.84 19.70 -3.70
C MET A 102 3.07 18.61 -4.42
N ASN A 103 3.76 17.51 -4.78
CA ASN A 103 3.11 16.27 -5.20
C ASN A 103 2.52 15.61 -3.96
N ASN A 104 1.19 15.75 -3.79
CA ASN A 104 0.51 15.19 -2.62
C ASN A 104 0.13 13.74 -2.90
N VAL A 105 0.67 12.81 -2.11
CA VAL A 105 0.41 11.37 -2.20
C VAL A 105 -0.30 10.92 -0.93
N LEU A 106 -1.48 10.34 -1.08
CA LEU A 106 -2.31 9.82 0.01
C LEU A 106 -2.31 8.29 -0.03
N LEU A 107 -1.82 7.67 1.04
CA LEU A 107 -1.85 6.22 1.22
C LEU A 107 -2.70 5.89 2.46
N ILE A 108 -3.74 5.08 2.28
CA ILE A 108 -4.58 4.64 3.39
C ILE A 108 -4.59 3.12 3.45
N ASP A 109 -4.06 2.58 4.54
CA ASP A 109 -4.05 1.14 4.78
C ASP A 109 -5.30 0.70 5.55
N GLU A 110 -5.90 -0.43 5.11
CA GLU A 110 -7.08 -1.08 5.71
C GLU A 110 -8.31 -0.16 5.78
N VAL A 111 -8.66 0.47 4.64
CA VAL A 111 -9.76 1.46 4.54
C VAL A 111 -11.11 0.94 5.04
N GLN A 112 -11.36 -0.37 5.03
CA GLN A 112 -12.60 -0.95 5.54
C GLN A 112 -12.80 -0.75 7.05
N MET A 113 -11.80 -0.32 7.78
CA MET A 113 -11.93 0.03 9.20
C MET A 113 -12.75 1.31 9.40
N CYS A 114 -12.85 2.17 8.37
CA CYS A 114 -13.68 3.39 8.39
C CYS A 114 -14.95 3.13 7.58
N PRO A 115 -16.12 2.94 8.22
CA PRO A 115 -17.38 2.83 7.49
C PRO A 115 -17.65 4.05 6.61
N GLN A 116 -18.16 3.84 5.40
CA GLN A 116 -18.43 4.90 4.42
C GLN A 116 -17.18 5.70 3.97
N PHE A 117 -15.97 5.12 4.11
CA PHE A 117 -14.72 5.77 3.66
C PHE A 117 -14.78 6.21 2.20
N GLU A 118 -15.54 5.49 1.37
CA GLU A 118 -15.71 5.77 -0.06
C GLU A 118 -16.28 7.17 -0.31
N LEU A 119 -17.11 7.71 0.58
CA LEU A 119 -17.63 9.08 0.48
C LEU A 119 -16.51 10.10 0.70
N ALA A 120 -15.63 9.85 1.67
CA ALA A 120 -14.47 10.69 1.92
C ALA A 120 -13.49 10.66 0.74
N ILE A 121 -13.15 9.47 0.26
CA ILE A 121 -12.18 9.28 -0.84
C ILE A 121 -12.72 9.88 -2.14
N ASN A 122 -14.01 9.65 -2.48
CA ASN A 122 -14.60 10.23 -3.69
C ASN A 122 -14.60 11.77 -3.64
N SER A 123 -14.85 12.36 -2.46
CA SER A 123 -14.76 13.82 -2.28
C SER A 123 -13.33 14.36 -2.48
N ILE A 124 -12.32 13.65 -2.01
CA ILE A 124 -10.90 14.00 -2.23
C ILE A 124 -10.52 13.81 -3.70
N TYR A 125 -10.93 12.69 -4.31
CA TYR A 125 -10.69 12.39 -5.71
C TYR A 125 -11.23 13.49 -6.65
N THR A 126 -12.45 13.93 -6.44
CA THR A 126 -13.06 14.99 -7.28
C THR A 126 -12.36 16.32 -7.19
N LYS A 127 -11.57 16.58 -6.15
CA LYS A 127 -10.74 17.78 -6.03
C LYS A 127 -9.45 17.69 -6.85
N GLY A 128 -8.99 16.49 -7.20
CA GLY A 128 -7.77 16.26 -7.98
C GLY A 128 -6.50 16.76 -7.31
N ILE A 129 -6.47 16.78 -5.97
CA ILE A 129 -5.37 17.34 -5.18
C ILE A 129 -4.43 16.30 -4.59
N TYR A 130 -4.77 15.01 -4.72
CA TYR A 130 -3.98 13.89 -4.22
C TYR A 130 -3.86 12.80 -5.28
N ASP A 131 -2.71 12.16 -5.31
CA ASP A 131 -2.51 10.83 -5.89
C ASP A 131 -2.87 9.79 -4.82
N ILE A 132 -3.91 8.97 -5.06
CA ILE A 132 -4.60 8.21 -4.01
C ILE A 132 -4.32 6.72 -4.13
N TYR A 133 -3.86 6.12 -3.03
CA TYR A 133 -3.62 4.69 -2.85
C TYR A 133 -4.38 4.19 -1.63
N VAL A 134 -5.17 3.13 -1.79
CA VAL A 134 -5.91 2.52 -0.69
C VAL A 134 -5.68 1.03 -0.65
N THR A 135 -5.60 0.45 0.54
CA THR A 135 -5.58 -1.00 0.71
C THR A 135 -6.80 -1.51 1.46
N GLY A 136 -7.12 -2.76 1.23
CA GLY A 136 -8.14 -3.46 1.99
C GLY A 136 -8.23 -4.93 1.62
N SER A 137 -9.12 -5.67 2.31
CA SER A 137 -9.34 -7.08 2.00
C SER A 137 -10.16 -7.23 0.72
N ASN A 138 -9.87 -8.28 -0.08
CA ASN A 138 -10.58 -8.57 -1.32
C ASN A 138 -12.10 -8.62 -1.15
N ALA A 139 -12.57 -9.26 -0.08
CA ALA A 139 -14.00 -9.44 0.16
C ALA A 139 -14.77 -8.12 0.31
N PHE A 140 -14.10 -7.11 0.84
CA PHE A 140 -14.69 -5.80 1.06
C PHE A 140 -14.57 -4.88 -0.17
N LEU A 141 -13.36 -4.79 -0.74
CA LEU A 141 -13.08 -3.87 -1.86
C LEU A 141 -13.71 -4.31 -3.18
N LEU A 142 -14.08 -5.59 -3.31
CA LEU A 142 -14.81 -6.13 -4.46
C LEU A 142 -16.33 -6.17 -4.24
N SER A 143 -16.86 -5.61 -3.14
CA SER A 143 -18.31 -5.52 -2.92
C SER A 143 -18.96 -4.66 -4.01
N SER A 144 -20.21 -5.00 -4.38
CA SER A 144 -20.98 -4.33 -5.42
C SER A 144 -21.14 -2.82 -5.20
N ASP A 145 -21.15 -2.40 -3.94
CA ASP A 145 -21.35 -1.00 -3.56
C ASP A 145 -20.13 -0.14 -3.87
N LEU A 146 -18.93 -0.67 -3.58
CA LEU A 146 -17.67 0.01 -3.94
C LEU A 146 -17.39 -0.01 -5.44
N ALA A 147 -17.70 -1.13 -6.10
CA ALA A 147 -17.59 -1.21 -7.56
C ALA A 147 -18.43 -0.12 -8.24
N THR A 148 -19.63 0.19 -7.72
CA THR A 148 -20.50 1.21 -8.28
C THR A 148 -19.97 2.64 -8.06
N LEU A 149 -19.46 2.96 -6.87
CA LEU A 149 -18.96 4.30 -6.54
C LEU A 149 -17.65 4.65 -7.22
N PHE A 150 -16.80 3.66 -7.45
CA PHE A 150 -15.48 3.83 -8.06
C PHE A 150 -15.39 3.36 -9.51
N THR A 151 -16.53 2.99 -10.16
CA THR A 151 -16.55 2.53 -11.56
C THR A 151 -15.82 3.49 -12.49
N GLY A 152 -14.82 2.96 -13.21
CA GLY A 152 -14.03 3.72 -14.19
C GLY A 152 -13.07 4.74 -13.58
N ARG A 153 -12.79 4.66 -12.27
CA ARG A 153 -11.89 5.58 -11.54
C ARG A 153 -10.84 4.87 -10.72
N THR A 154 -10.75 3.54 -10.83
CA THR A 154 -9.81 2.75 -10.04
C THR A 154 -8.96 1.84 -10.90
N MET A 155 -7.72 1.67 -10.47
CA MET A 155 -6.79 0.65 -10.95
C MET A 155 -6.53 -0.33 -9.81
N GLU A 156 -6.83 -1.62 -10.03
CA GLU A 156 -6.64 -2.67 -9.04
C GLU A 156 -5.26 -3.30 -9.16
N ILE A 157 -4.56 -3.38 -8.03
CA ILE A 157 -3.26 -4.07 -7.88
C ILE A 157 -3.46 -5.25 -6.92
N LYS A 158 -3.31 -6.46 -7.43
CA LYS A 158 -3.53 -7.69 -6.64
C LYS A 158 -2.25 -8.16 -5.98
N VAL A 159 -2.27 -8.23 -4.64
CA VAL A 159 -1.18 -8.78 -3.84
C VAL A 159 -1.57 -10.17 -3.34
N TYR A 160 -0.93 -11.17 -3.90
CA TYR A 160 -1.10 -12.57 -3.50
C TYR A 160 -0.21 -12.91 -2.30
N PRO A 161 -0.46 -13.99 -1.55
CA PRO A 161 0.51 -14.56 -0.63
C PRO A 161 1.85 -14.84 -1.31
N PHE A 162 2.88 -15.09 -0.54
CA PHE A 162 4.17 -15.48 -1.12
C PHE A 162 4.01 -16.66 -2.06
N SER A 163 4.58 -16.54 -3.25
CA SER A 163 4.79 -17.67 -4.14
C SER A 163 5.84 -18.63 -3.56
N PHE A 164 5.87 -19.86 -4.01
CA PHE A 164 6.89 -20.81 -3.57
C PHE A 164 8.32 -20.32 -3.83
N VAL A 165 8.55 -19.62 -4.94
CA VAL A 165 9.85 -19.01 -5.25
C VAL A 165 10.22 -17.91 -4.25
N GLU A 166 9.27 -17.06 -3.86
CA GLU A 166 9.47 -16.04 -2.82
C GLU A 166 9.73 -16.69 -1.45
N TYR A 167 9.01 -17.78 -1.13
CA TYR A 167 9.22 -18.58 0.07
C TYR A 167 10.64 -19.15 0.11
N LEU A 168 11.11 -19.81 -0.97
CA LEU A 168 12.46 -20.33 -1.06
C LEU A 168 13.52 -19.22 -0.88
N THR A 169 13.28 -18.08 -1.50
CA THR A 169 14.17 -16.90 -1.40
C THR A 169 14.23 -16.36 0.03
N TYR A 170 13.08 -16.29 0.69
CA TYR A 170 12.98 -15.79 2.07
C TYR A 170 13.75 -16.66 3.07
N TYR A 171 13.66 -18.00 2.91
CA TYR A 171 14.34 -18.94 3.80
C TYR A 171 15.74 -19.31 3.32
N GLY A 172 16.21 -18.78 2.19
CA GLY A 172 17.54 -19.09 1.62
C GLY A 172 17.67 -20.56 1.18
N ILE A 173 16.56 -21.21 0.81
CA ILE A 173 16.53 -22.62 0.43
C ILE A 173 17.01 -22.74 -1.01
N THR A 174 18.11 -23.45 -1.22
CA THR A 174 18.74 -23.67 -2.53
C THR A 174 18.67 -25.12 -3.02
N ASP A 175 18.27 -26.06 -2.16
CA ASP A 175 18.08 -27.47 -2.43
C ASP A 175 16.98 -28.06 -1.53
N GLY A 176 16.62 -29.34 -1.72
CA GLY A 176 15.55 -29.97 -0.91
C GLY A 176 14.16 -29.40 -1.17
N TYR A 177 13.86 -29.07 -2.43
CA TYR A 177 12.61 -28.37 -2.80
C TYR A 177 11.33 -29.15 -2.48
N ASP A 178 11.37 -30.47 -2.49
CA ASP A 178 10.19 -31.30 -2.14
C ASP A 178 9.82 -31.11 -0.66
N ASP A 179 10.80 -31.20 0.24
CA ASP A 179 10.59 -30.96 1.67
C ASP A 179 10.16 -29.51 1.96
N ALA A 180 10.72 -28.56 1.22
CA ALA A 180 10.36 -27.16 1.33
C ALA A 180 8.93 -26.89 0.81
N PHE A 181 8.49 -27.60 -0.22
CA PHE A 181 7.13 -27.47 -0.74
C PHE A 181 6.10 -28.02 0.24
N ASP A 182 6.37 -29.16 0.89
CA ASP A 182 5.51 -29.73 1.92
C ASP A 182 5.33 -28.81 3.14
N GLN A 183 6.31 -27.93 3.41
CA GLN A 183 6.22 -26.92 4.48
C GLN A 183 5.52 -25.64 4.03
N TYR A 184 5.53 -25.35 2.72
CA TYR A 184 4.90 -24.16 2.13
C TYR A 184 3.38 -24.33 2.00
N VAL A 185 2.87 -25.54 1.70
CA VAL A 185 1.45 -25.86 1.51
C VAL A 185 0.74 -26.05 2.83
#